data_3af1d13d3c4631bf26a06d7a4bdf7217
#
_entry.id   3af1d13d3c4631bf26a06d7a4bdf7217
#
_cell.length_a   1.000
_cell.length_b   1.000
_cell.length_c   1.000
_cell.angle_alpha   90.00
_cell.angle_beta   90.00
_cell.angle_gamma   90.00
#
_symmetry.space_group_name_H-M   'P 1'
#
loop_
_entity.id
_entity.type
_entity.pdbx_description
1 polymer ?
#
loop_
_entity_poly.entity_id
_entity_poly.type
_entity_poly.pdbx_seq_one_letter_code
_entity_poly.pdbx_strand_id
1 'polypeptide(L)'
;MNSFQKGILTLVRYALSTEESFPSLPDDFPYANALMFAGSQQIIPLLYYGACKTENFPASPIFPAFTARAGGVIAHSTRQIENFDSLTASLEAAGIDYMPVKGAILKRLYPQPEMRVMGDCDILIRQKQAKAARALMKRLDYHLEETTNHVFEYKSAEGMVVELHVKLLPDGEIDLEPYYGDGWWTARPSGVHPCRYEMRPEDHYVFLFAHFVKHFRGVGAGIKFVIDFHVFRQAHPDMDMDYIRGELAKLGLDEFHENILRTVAVWFDDAQPDEMTDYLTDRLFNNTVFGDRQRALVSEAYRRTKAEEAGGKRASDSTRRRRKWFELFFLPYSAMKEKYPVLVRWAILLPLFWIVRGVDILFFHRNRIDDVNDSMEQISQESVDAFREEINYVGLDKKMQPISPQKHEK
;
A
#
# COMPACT_ATOMS: atom_id res chain seq x y z
N MET A 1 15.62 17.86 8.98
CA MET A 1 15.90 16.44 9.37
C MET A 1 16.78 16.37 10.62
N ASN A 2 16.44 15.50 11.60
CA ASN A 2 17.25 15.24 12.80
C ASN A 2 18.38 14.21 12.55
N SER A 3 19.28 14.01 13.55
CA SER A 3 20.44 13.10 13.42
C SER A 3 20.05 11.64 13.16
N PHE A 4 18.98 11.16 13.79
CA PHE A 4 18.48 9.79 13.58
C PHE A 4 17.99 9.58 12.14
N GLN A 5 17.19 10.49 11.61
CA GLN A 5 16.70 10.43 10.23
C GLN A 5 17.87 10.45 9.23
N LYS A 6 18.86 11.32 9.44
CA LYS A 6 20.08 11.37 8.62
C LYS A 6 20.83 10.04 8.66
N GLY A 7 21.02 9.45 9.83
CA GLY A 7 21.68 8.15 9.98
C GLY A 7 20.92 7.02 9.26
N ILE A 8 19.59 6.96 9.37
CA ILE A 8 18.75 5.99 8.63
C ILE A 8 18.94 6.15 7.13
N LEU A 9 18.83 7.38 6.60
CA LEU A 9 18.99 7.64 5.16
C LEU A 9 20.41 7.34 4.68
N THR A 10 21.42 7.60 5.51
CA THR A 10 22.81 7.22 5.22
C THR A 10 22.96 5.70 5.05
N LEU A 11 22.39 4.90 5.97
CA LEU A 11 22.38 3.44 5.84
C LEU A 11 21.62 2.96 4.60
N VAL A 12 20.49 3.60 4.26
CA VAL A 12 19.76 3.29 3.02
C VAL A 12 20.61 3.58 1.79
N ARG A 13 21.28 4.73 1.73
CA ARG A 13 22.22 5.07 0.64
C ARG A 13 23.34 4.04 0.52
N TYR A 14 23.94 3.62 1.64
CA TYR A 14 24.98 2.61 1.67
C TYR A 14 24.50 1.26 1.13
N ALA A 15 23.28 0.85 1.54
CA ALA A 15 22.68 -0.40 1.05
C ALA A 15 22.48 -0.38 -0.48
N LEU A 16 22.02 0.74 -1.02
CA LEU A 16 21.72 0.90 -2.45
C LEU A 16 22.97 1.14 -3.32
N SER A 17 24.10 1.54 -2.73
CA SER A 17 25.36 1.75 -3.45
C SER A 17 26.02 0.43 -3.86
N THR A 18 26.80 0.46 -4.93
CA THR A 18 27.67 -0.63 -5.37
C THR A 18 29.00 -0.71 -4.61
N GLU A 19 29.37 0.33 -3.85
CA GLU A 19 30.56 0.33 -3.01
C GLU A 19 30.42 -0.65 -1.83
N GLU A 20 31.53 -1.26 -1.42
CA GLU A 20 31.52 -2.31 -0.39
C GLU A 20 31.78 -1.79 1.02
N SER A 21 32.42 -0.62 1.16
CA SER A 21 32.81 -0.05 2.46
C SER A 21 32.52 1.44 2.51
N PHE A 22 32.03 1.87 3.65
CA PHE A 22 31.67 3.27 3.93
C PHE A 22 32.16 3.71 5.32
N PRO A 23 32.33 5.02 5.53
CA PRO A 23 32.61 5.58 6.85
C PRO A 23 31.57 5.12 7.89
N SER A 24 32.02 4.87 9.10
CA SER A 24 31.16 4.57 10.23
C SER A 24 30.20 5.72 10.52
N LEU A 25 29.00 5.36 10.99
CA LEU A 25 28.13 6.34 11.60
C LEU A 25 28.73 6.81 12.96
N PRO A 26 28.26 7.94 13.51
CA PRO A 26 28.67 8.35 14.84
C PRO A 26 28.56 7.21 15.85
N ASP A 27 29.51 7.13 16.81
CA ASP A 27 29.57 6.02 17.77
C ASP A 27 28.32 5.93 18.67
N ASP A 28 27.64 7.03 18.88
CA ASP A 28 26.37 7.13 19.63
C ASP A 28 25.13 6.86 18.76
N PHE A 29 25.28 6.47 17.50
CA PHE A 29 24.12 6.18 16.64
C PHE A 29 23.30 5.00 17.21
N PRO A 30 21.99 5.20 17.44
CA PRO A 30 21.17 4.25 18.18
C PRO A 30 20.69 3.08 17.27
N TYR A 31 21.59 2.16 16.92
CA TYR A 31 21.27 1.00 16.08
C TYR A 31 20.10 0.14 16.59
N ALA A 32 19.86 0.10 17.90
CA ALA A 32 18.71 -0.60 18.48
C ALA A 32 17.39 0.06 18.05
N ASN A 33 17.33 1.40 18.11
CA ASN A 33 16.17 2.16 17.64
C ASN A 33 16.02 2.04 16.12
N ALA A 34 17.13 1.99 15.39
CA ALA A 34 17.13 1.77 13.94
C ALA A 34 16.53 0.40 13.58
N LEU A 35 16.81 -0.66 14.33
CA LEU A 35 16.19 -1.98 14.14
C LEU A 35 14.67 -1.94 14.37
N MET A 36 14.21 -1.30 15.45
CA MET A 36 12.77 -1.16 15.73
C MET A 36 12.07 -0.34 14.63
N PHE A 37 12.67 0.77 14.25
CA PHE A 37 12.18 1.60 13.14
C PHE A 37 12.13 0.82 11.83
N ALA A 38 13.20 0.09 11.49
CA ALA A 38 13.26 -0.74 10.30
C ALA A 38 12.14 -1.80 10.26
N GLY A 39 11.76 -2.34 11.42
CA GLY A 39 10.62 -3.25 11.56
C GLY A 39 9.30 -2.59 11.20
N SER A 40 9.03 -1.40 11.75
CA SER A 40 7.80 -0.63 11.47
C SER A 40 7.70 -0.16 10.03
N GLN A 41 8.85 0.08 9.38
CA GLN A 41 8.94 0.51 7.98
C GLN A 41 9.11 -0.66 6.98
N GLN A 42 9.21 -1.90 7.44
CA GLN A 42 9.48 -3.09 6.62
C GLN A 42 10.76 -2.98 5.76
N ILE A 43 11.83 -2.44 6.34
CA ILE A 43 13.12 -2.24 5.67
C ILE A 43 14.30 -2.86 6.45
N ILE A 44 14.04 -3.87 7.28
CA ILE A 44 15.09 -4.51 8.11
C ILE A 44 16.27 -5.00 7.25
N PRO A 45 16.09 -5.78 6.16
CA PRO A 45 17.21 -6.20 5.35
C PRO A 45 17.95 -5.02 4.72
N LEU A 46 17.21 -4.00 4.23
CA LEU A 46 17.83 -2.82 3.62
C LEU A 46 18.77 -2.10 4.60
N LEU A 47 18.32 -1.81 5.82
CA LEU A 47 19.18 -1.17 6.81
C LEU A 47 20.33 -2.09 7.28
N TYR A 48 20.09 -3.40 7.38
CA TYR A 48 21.12 -4.38 7.72
C TYR A 48 22.25 -4.38 6.71
N TYR A 49 21.94 -4.46 5.41
CA TYR A 49 22.97 -4.43 4.35
C TYR A 49 23.77 -3.12 4.36
N GLY A 50 23.10 -1.97 4.58
CA GLY A 50 23.80 -0.70 4.70
C GLY A 50 24.71 -0.62 5.94
N ALA A 51 24.22 -1.09 7.07
CA ALA A 51 24.99 -1.12 8.31
C ALA A 51 26.21 -2.05 8.22
N CYS A 52 26.08 -3.23 7.59
CA CYS A 52 27.19 -4.16 7.38
C CYS A 52 28.34 -3.60 6.55
N LYS A 53 28.10 -2.53 5.78
CA LYS A 53 29.14 -1.81 5.02
C LYS A 53 29.89 -0.78 5.84
N THR A 54 29.55 -0.60 7.13
CA THR A 54 30.25 0.31 8.04
C THR A 54 31.18 -0.46 8.98
N GLU A 55 32.34 0.11 9.32
CA GLU A 55 33.34 -0.58 10.14
C GLU A 55 32.89 -0.82 11.59
N ASN A 56 32.11 0.12 12.18
CA ASN A 56 31.74 0.05 13.58
C ASN A 56 30.51 -0.82 13.87
N PHE A 57 29.68 -1.15 12.91
CA PHE A 57 28.44 -1.92 13.14
C PHE A 57 28.70 -3.36 13.63
N PRO A 58 29.67 -4.14 13.09
CA PRO A 58 29.95 -5.48 13.59
C PRO A 58 30.40 -5.52 15.05
N ALA A 59 30.99 -4.43 15.57
CA ALA A 59 31.37 -4.30 16.97
C ALA A 59 30.23 -3.80 17.88
N SER A 60 29.09 -3.42 17.31
CA SER A 60 27.93 -2.94 18.06
C SER A 60 27.27 -4.07 18.87
N PRO A 61 26.88 -3.84 20.13
CA PRO A 61 26.16 -4.83 20.95
C PRO A 61 24.87 -5.36 20.33
N ILE A 62 24.22 -4.59 19.44
CA ILE A 62 22.99 -5.00 18.76
C ILE A 62 23.23 -5.89 17.53
N PHE A 63 24.47 -6.01 17.05
CA PHE A 63 24.78 -6.75 15.82
C PHE A 63 24.22 -8.17 15.79
N PRO A 64 24.37 -9.02 16.85
CA PRO A 64 23.82 -10.37 16.82
C PRO A 64 22.29 -10.40 16.67
N ALA A 65 21.60 -9.51 17.39
CA ALA A 65 20.13 -9.45 17.32
C ALA A 65 19.63 -8.89 15.98
N PHE A 66 20.34 -7.89 15.43
CA PHE A 66 20.00 -7.32 14.12
C PHE A 66 20.21 -8.37 13.02
N THR A 67 21.36 -9.10 13.06
CA THR A 67 21.68 -10.17 12.13
C THR A 67 20.66 -11.30 12.17
N ALA A 68 20.26 -11.75 13.35
CA ALA A 68 19.25 -12.79 13.51
C ALA A 68 17.89 -12.34 12.93
N ARG A 69 17.49 -11.10 13.22
CA ARG A 69 16.22 -10.56 12.71
C ARG A 69 16.24 -10.36 11.19
N ALA A 70 17.32 -9.82 10.66
CA ALA A 70 17.51 -9.64 9.21
C ALA A 70 17.55 -11.01 8.49
N GLY A 71 18.28 -11.98 9.01
CA GLY A 71 18.34 -13.34 8.46
C GLY A 71 16.98 -14.01 8.35
N GLY A 72 16.12 -13.87 9.36
CA GLY A 72 14.74 -14.37 9.31
C GLY A 72 13.90 -13.72 8.21
N VAL A 73 14.00 -12.40 8.05
CA VAL A 73 13.26 -11.66 7.01
C VAL A 73 13.81 -11.97 5.61
N ILE A 74 15.14 -12.08 5.46
CA ILE A 74 15.80 -12.45 4.20
C ILE A 74 15.33 -13.85 3.76
N ALA A 75 15.40 -14.84 4.64
CA ALA A 75 14.99 -16.21 4.34
C ALA A 75 13.49 -16.28 3.95
N HIS A 76 12.62 -15.51 4.62
CA HIS A 76 11.21 -15.40 4.23
C HIS A 76 11.06 -14.77 2.85
N SER A 77 11.77 -13.67 2.58
CA SER A 77 11.72 -12.95 1.30
C SER A 77 12.22 -13.81 0.13
N THR A 78 13.28 -14.62 0.34
CA THR A 78 13.77 -15.57 -0.67
C THR A 78 12.71 -16.61 -1.01
N ARG A 79 12.08 -17.23 -0.01
CA ARG A 79 10.98 -18.17 -0.25
C ARG A 79 9.79 -17.53 -0.97
N GLN A 80 9.46 -16.27 -0.68
CA GLN A 80 8.42 -15.55 -1.41
C GLN A 80 8.73 -15.43 -2.90
N ILE A 81 10.01 -15.19 -3.27
CA ILE A 81 10.44 -15.09 -4.67
C ILE A 81 10.28 -16.45 -5.36
N GLU A 82 10.78 -17.52 -4.75
CA GLU A 82 10.68 -18.89 -5.28
C GLU A 82 9.23 -19.32 -5.48
N ASN A 83 8.39 -19.08 -4.49
CA ASN A 83 6.96 -19.40 -4.55
C ASN A 83 6.23 -18.55 -5.61
N PHE A 84 6.61 -17.28 -5.75
CA PHE A 84 6.05 -16.41 -6.79
C PHE A 84 6.43 -16.88 -8.19
N ASP A 85 7.69 -17.27 -8.41
CA ASP A 85 8.16 -17.79 -9.69
C ASP A 85 7.47 -19.13 -10.04
N SER A 86 7.27 -20.01 -9.06
CA SER A 86 6.50 -21.26 -9.23
C SER A 86 5.02 -20.99 -9.55
N LEU A 87 4.40 -20.03 -8.88
CA LEU A 87 3.02 -19.63 -9.16
C LEU A 87 2.86 -19.08 -10.57
N THR A 88 3.75 -18.17 -10.99
CA THR A 88 3.68 -17.58 -12.34
C THR A 88 3.92 -18.63 -13.42
N ALA A 89 4.85 -19.57 -13.24
CA ALA A 89 5.03 -20.70 -14.15
C ALA A 89 3.77 -21.57 -14.23
N SER A 90 3.03 -21.73 -13.13
CA SER A 90 1.76 -22.46 -13.11
C SER A 90 0.64 -21.73 -13.85
N LEU A 91 0.59 -20.38 -13.76
CA LEU A 91 -0.33 -19.54 -14.55
C LEU A 91 -0.03 -19.68 -16.05
N GLU A 92 1.24 -19.64 -16.43
CA GLU A 92 1.73 -19.81 -17.80
C GLU A 92 1.34 -21.18 -18.35
N ALA A 93 1.58 -22.25 -17.61
CA ALA A 93 1.22 -23.61 -18.00
C ALA A 93 -0.31 -23.81 -18.15
N ALA A 94 -1.10 -23.03 -17.41
CA ALA A 94 -2.56 -23.03 -17.50
C ALA A 94 -3.11 -22.10 -18.61
N GLY A 95 -2.27 -21.35 -19.32
CA GLY A 95 -2.68 -20.40 -20.36
C GLY A 95 -3.45 -19.19 -19.78
N ILE A 96 -3.15 -18.79 -18.57
CA ILE A 96 -3.80 -17.67 -17.88
C ILE A 96 -2.96 -16.41 -18.06
N ASP A 97 -3.53 -15.40 -18.71
CA ASP A 97 -2.92 -14.08 -18.86
C ASP A 97 -2.77 -13.41 -17.48
N TYR A 98 -1.57 -12.93 -17.20
CA TYR A 98 -1.29 -12.27 -15.93
C TYR A 98 -0.30 -11.12 -16.08
N MET A 99 -0.40 -10.15 -15.17
CA MET A 99 0.52 -9.03 -15.06
C MET A 99 0.89 -8.82 -13.59
N PRO A 100 2.14 -9.12 -13.19
CA PRO A 100 2.63 -8.77 -11.86
C PRO A 100 2.69 -7.26 -11.71
N VAL A 101 2.36 -6.76 -10.52
CA VAL A 101 2.40 -5.32 -10.23
C VAL A 101 3.03 -5.05 -8.85
N LYS A 102 3.30 -3.81 -8.56
CA LYS A 102 3.78 -3.32 -7.25
C LYS A 102 5.03 -4.06 -6.73
N GLY A 103 4.91 -4.65 -5.52
CA GLY A 103 6.00 -5.30 -4.79
C GLY A 103 6.71 -6.40 -5.55
N ALA A 104 5.99 -7.20 -6.32
CA ALA A 104 6.54 -8.31 -7.09
C ALA A 104 7.55 -7.86 -8.17
N ILE A 105 7.35 -6.67 -8.73
CA ILE A 105 8.27 -6.06 -9.69
C ILE A 105 9.34 -5.27 -8.98
N LEU A 106 8.96 -4.39 -8.03
CA LEU A 106 9.87 -3.47 -7.36
C LEU A 106 11.04 -4.17 -6.69
N LYS A 107 10.81 -5.28 -6.00
CA LYS A 107 11.87 -5.97 -5.26
C LYS A 107 13.01 -6.46 -6.18
N ARG A 108 12.73 -6.74 -7.46
CA ARG A 108 13.74 -7.17 -8.45
C ARG A 108 14.62 -6.02 -8.96
N LEU A 109 14.27 -4.78 -8.64
CA LEU A 109 15.05 -3.58 -9.00
C LEU A 109 16.08 -3.20 -7.92
N TYR A 110 15.95 -3.76 -6.72
CA TYR A 110 16.92 -3.53 -5.64
C TYR A 110 18.20 -4.34 -5.87
N PRO A 111 19.37 -3.89 -5.37
CA PRO A 111 20.64 -4.63 -5.47
C PRO A 111 20.54 -6.07 -4.99
N GLN A 112 19.78 -6.28 -3.91
CA GLN A 112 19.39 -7.61 -3.42
C GLN A 112 17.85 -7.59 -3.27
N PRO A 113 17.12 -8.50 -3.92
CA PRO A 113 15.64 -8.47 -3.91
C PRO A 113 15.01 -8.51 -2.51
N GLU A 114 15.66 -9.13 -1.55
CA GLU A 114 15.19 -9.19 -0.16
C GLU A 114 15.32 -7.86 0.60
N MET A 115 16.07 -6.88 0.10
CA MET A 115 16.09 -5.52 0.66
C MET A 115 14.70 -4.89 0.65
N ARG A 116 13.89 -5.26 -0.32
CA ARG A 116 12.50 -4.80 -0.42
C ARG A 116 11.55 -5.86 0.10
N VAL A 117 11.18 -5.75 1.37
CA VAL A 117 10.18 -6.63 2.01
C VAL A 117 8.79 -6.39 1.40
N MET A 118 8.06 -7.47 1.16
CA MET A 118 6.74 -7.48 0.55
C MET A 118 5.77 -8.25 1.46
N GLY A 119 4.58 -7.71 1.69
CA GLY A 119 3.53 -8.37 2.47
C GLY A 119 2.74 -9.37 1.62
N ASP A 120 2.36 -8.92 0.44
CA ASP A 120 1.49 -9.55 -0.53
C ASP A 120 2.11 -9.55 -1.92
N CYS A 121 1.66 -10.46 -2.77
CA CYS A 121 2.04 -10.55 -4.17
C CYS A 121 0.84 -10.19 -5.04
N ASP A 122 0.85 -8.99 -5.61
CA ASP A 122 -0.23 -8.50 -6.47
C ASP A 122 -0.06 -8.99 -7.91
N ILE A 123 -1.10 -9.63 -8.45
CA ILE A 123 -1.14 -10.12 -9.83
C ILE A 123 -2.48 -9.72 -10.46
N LEU A 124 -2.44 -8.92 -11.52
CA LEU A 124 -3.63 -8.64 -12.32
C LEU A 124 -3.88 -9.81 -13.27
N ILE A 125 -5.11 -10.31 -13.27
CA ILE A 125 -5.60 -11.36 -14.20
C ILE A 125 -6.81 -10.85 -14.98
N ARG A 126 -7.07 -11.44 -16.16
CA ARG A 126 -8.27 -11.07 -16.90
C ARG A 126 -9.53 -11.56 -16.22
N GLN A 127 -10.54 -10.70 -16.10
CA GLN A 127 -11.84 -11.05 -15.51
C GLN A 127 -12.43 -12.34 -16.11
N LYS A 128 -12.33 -12.53 -17.43
CA LYS A 128 -12.83 -13.74 -18.12
C LYS A 128 -12.11 -15.03 -17.71
N GLN A 129 -10.88 -14.93 -17.19
CA GLN A 129 -10.05 -16.06 -16.75
C GLN A 129 -10.08 -16.25 -15.22
N ALA A 130 -10.78 -15.40 -14.47
CA ALA A 130 -10.82 -15.46 -13.01
C ALA A 130 -11.29 -16.84 -12.46
N LYS A 131 -12.27 -17.48 -13.11
CA LYS A 131 -12.72 -18.83 -12.71
C LYS A 131 -11.62 -19.87 -12.87
N ALA A 132 -10.85 -19.82 -13.97
CA ALA A 132 -9.73 -20.74 -14.21
C ALA A 132 -8.58 -20.49 -13.23
N ALA A 133 -8.24 -19.22 -12.97
CA ALA A 133 -7.23 -18.83 -11.99
C ALA A 133 -7.58 -19.32 -10.57
N ARG A 134 -8.82 -19.13 -10.13
CA ARG A 134 -9.29 -19.64 -8.83
C ARG A 134 -9.24 -21.18 -8.72
N ALA A 135 -9.55 -21.89 -9.79
CA ALA A 135 -9.42 -23.35 -9.84
C ALA A 135 -7.95 -23.78 -9.78
N LEU A 136 -7.04 -23.02 -10.40
CA LEU A 136 -5.60 -23.24 -10.32
C LEU A 136 -5.09 -23.03 -8.88
N MET A 137 -5.42 -21.90 -8.23
CA MET A 137 -5.01 -21.59 -6.85
C MET A 137 -5.40 -22.74 -5.90
N LYS A 138 -6.63 -23.26 -6.05
CA LYS A 138 -7.08 -24.42 -5.26
C LYS A 138 -6.25 -25.68 -5.52
N ARG A 139 -5.83 -25.94 -6.76
CA ARG A 139 -4.97 -27.10 -7.10
C ARG A 139 -3.56 -26.98 -6.55
N LEU A 140 -3.08 -25.74 -6.40
CA LEU A 140 -1.79 -25.40 -5.82
C LEU A 140 -1.84 -25.28 -4.28
N ASP A 141 -2.93 -25.70 -3.67
CA ASP A 141 -3.15 -25.69 -2.22
C ASP A 141 -3.09 -24.30 -1.58
N TYR A 142 -3.53 -23.27 -2.32
CA TYR A 142 -3.75 -21.94 -1.78
C TYR A 142 -5.16 -21.83 -1.19
N HIS A 143 -5.24 -21.36 0.05
CA HIS A 143 -6.50 -21.13 0.74
C HIS A 143 -7.02 -19.72 0.45
N LEU A 144 -8.31 -19.62 0.10
CA LEU A 144 -8.97 -18.33 -0.11
C LEU A 144 -9.30 -17.71 1.25
N GLU A 145 -8.69 -16.58 1.57
CA GLU A 145 -8.90 -15.82 2.83
C GLU A 145 -10.03 -14.80 2.66
N GLU A 146 -9.97 -13.99 1.60
CA GLU A 146 -10.95 -12.91 1.36
C GLU A 146 -11.33 -12.81 -0.12
N THR A 147 -12.53 -12.33 -0.37
CA THR A 147 -13.04 -12.01 -1.71
C THR A 147 -13.74 -10.67 -1.68
N THR A 148 -13.30 -9.75 -2.53
CA THR A 148 -13.98 -8.50 -2.82
C THR A 148 -14.48 -8.51 -4.29
N ASN A 149 -15.06 -7.40 -4.75
CA ASN A 149 -15.51 -7.26 -6.13
C ASN A 149 -14.35 -7.16 -7.16
N HIS A 150 -13.10 -6.96 -6.70
CA HIS A 150 -11.92 -6.72 -7.55
C HIS A 150 -10.70 -7.57 -7.20
N VAL A 151 -10.67 -8.22 -6.03
CA VAL A 151 -9.53 -9.01 -5.52
C VAL A 151 -10.00 -10.33 -4.94
N PHE A 152 -9.20 -11.38 -5.18
CA PHE A 152 -9.26 -12.66 -4.47
C PHE A 152 -7.93 -12.81 -3.71
N GLU A 153 -7.97 -12.72 -2.38
CA GLU A 153 -6.82 -12.93 -1.52
C GLU A 153 -6.66 -14.39 -1.15
N TYR A 154 -5.47 -14.91 -1.39
CA TYR A 154 -5.09 -16.29 -1.11
C TYR A 154 -3.88 -16.35 -0.19
N LYS A 155 -3.81 -17.41 0.61
CA LYS A 155 -2.66 -17.71 1.44
C LYS A 155 -2.17 -19.13 1.21
N SER A 156 -0.87 -19.31 1.00
CA SER A 156 -0.26 -20.65 0.94
C SER A 156 -0.05 -21.22 2.33
N ALA A 157 0.18 -22.52 2.41
CA ALA A 157 0.55 -23.21 3.67
C ALA A 157 1.81 -22.62 4.32
N GLU A 158 2.72 -22.05 3.52
CA GLU A 158 3.96 -21.42 3.96
C GLU A 158 3.79 -19.93 4.33
N GLY A 159 2.56 -19.41 4.26
CA GLY A 159 2.21 -18.07 4.67
C GLY A 159 2.40 -16.99 3.60
N MET A 160 2.66 -17.35 2.33
CA MET A 160 2.67 -16.38 1.23
C MET A 160 1.26 -15.88 0.94
N VAL A 161 1.07 -14.58 0.95
CA VAL A 161 -0.18 -13.93 0.56
C VAL A 161 -0.11 -13.54 -0.91
N VAL A 162 -1.15 -13.90 -1.67
CA VAL A 162 -1.30 -13.59 -3.10
C VAL A 162 -2.64 -12.91 -3.33
N GLU A 163 -2.62 -11.74 -3.92
CA GLU A 163 -3.81 -11.01 -4.36
C GLU A 163 -3.98 -11.14 -5.88
N LEU A 164 -4.99 -11.90 -6.30
CA LEU A 164 -5.40 -11.94 -7.70
C LEU A 164 -6.40 -10.83 -7.96
N HIS A 165 -5.95 -9.77 -8.61
CA HIS A 165 -6.74 -8.62 -9.01
C HIS A 165 -7.44 -8.87 -10.36
N VAL A 166 -8.69 -8.45 -10.48
CA VAL A 166 -9.40 -8.35 -11.76
C VAL A 166 -9.58 -6.90 -12.22
N LYS A 167 -9.22 -5.96 -11.34
CA LYS A 167 -9.06 -4.52 -11.58
C LYS A 167 -7.88 -4.02 -10.76
N LEU A 168 -7.14 -3.05 -11.27
CA LEU A 168 -5.97 -2.48 -10.56
C LEU A 168 -6.33 -1.71 -9.30
N LEU A 169 -7.50 -1.06 -9.28
CA LEU A 169 -8.00 -0.30 -8.14
C LEU A 169 -9.44 -0.71 -7.80
N PRO A 170 -9.82 -0.71 -6.51
CA PRO A 170 -11.17 -1.01 -6.09
C PRO A 170 -12.17 0.07 -6.52
N ASP A 171 -13.43 -0.35 -6.74
CA ASP A 171 -14.53 0.55 -7.04
C ASP A 171 -14.74 1.54 -5.87
N GLY A 172 -14.82 2.83 -6.19
CA GLY A 172 -15.12 3.90 -5.22
C GLY A 172 -13.97 4.29 -4.28
N GLU A 173 -12.80 3.69 -4.42
CA GLU A 173 -11.60 4.20 -3.77
C GLU A 173 -10.94 5.26 -4.62
N ILE A 174 -11.05 6.51 -4.14
CA ILE A 174 -10.43 7.67 -4.75
C ILE A 174 -10.83 7.78 -6.24
N ASP A 175 -11.12 8.93 -6.71
CA ASP A 175 -11.53 9.28 -8.08
C ASP A 175 -10.63 8.71 -9.23
N LEU A 176 -9.80 7.68 -8.96
CA LEU A 176 -8.83 7.11 -9.88
C LEU A 176 -9.35 5.89 -10.67
N GLU A 177 -10.43 5.24 -10.22
CA GLU A 177 -11.00 4.08 -10.92
C GLU A 177 -11.37 4.39 -12.38
N PRO A 178 -11.98 5.54 -12.70
CA PRO A 178 -12.30 5.89 -14.09
C PRO A 178 -11.08 5.97 -15.00
N TYR A 179 -9.89 6.27 -14.45
CA TYR A 179 -8.65 6.33 -15.21
C TYR A 179 -8.13 4.94 -15.55
N TYR A 180 -8.13 4.02 -14.58
CA TYR A 180 -7.55 2.69 -14.77
C TYR A 180 -8.53 1.68 -15.38
N GLY A 181 -9.84 1.79 -15.10
CA GLY A 181 -10.80 0.77 -15.49
C GLY A 181 -10.42 -0.60 -14.93
N ASP A 182 -10.26 -1.60 -15.80
CA ASP A 182 -9.73 -2.92 -15.42
C ASP A 182 -8.19 -2.96 -15.37
N GLY A 183 -7.52 -1.94 -15.88
CA GLY A 183 -6.07 -1.80 -15.90
C GLY A 183 -5.36 -2.45 -17.08
N TRP A 184 -6.05 -3.24 -17.88
CA TRP A 184 -5.42 -3.98 -19.00
C TRP A 184 -5.00 -3.11 -20.17
N TRP A 185 -5.47 -1.87 -20.28
CA TRP A 185 -5.00 -0.93 -21.30
C TRP A 185 -3.54 -0.51 -21.11
N THR A 186 -3.00 -0.63 -19.88
CA THR A 186 -1.57 -0.36 -19.58
C THR A 186 -0.67 -1.54 -19.93
N ALA A 187 -1.26 -2.73 -20.18
CA ALA A 187 -0.54 -3.98 -20.30
C ALA A 187 -0.01 -4.19 -21.73
N ARG A 188 1.23 -4.64 -21.81
CA ARG A 188 1.86 -5.13 -23.05
C ARG A 188 2.52 -6.48 -22.80
N PRO A 189 2.68 -7.32 -23.87
CA PRO A 189 3.43 -8.56 -23.75
C PRO A 189 4.84 -8.30 -23.22
N SER A 190 5.26 -9.07 -22.22
CA SER A 190 6.59 -8.92 -21.62
C SER A 190 7.74 -9.42 -22.52
N GLY A 191 7.43 -10.17 -23.57
CA GLY A 191 8.42 -10.85 -24.40
C GLY A 191 9.03 -12.11 -23.77
N VAL A 192 8.75 -12.37 -22.49
CA VAL A 192 9.28 -13.55 -21.78
C VAL A 192 8.38 -14.78 -22.00
N HIS A 193 7.08 -14.61 -21.85
CA HIS A 193 6.08 -15.66 -22.08
C HIS A 193 4.78 -15.06 -22.65
N PRO A 194 4.06 -15.78 -23.56
CA PRO A 194 2.84 -15.24 -24.19
C PRO A 194 1.73 -14.83 -23.23
N CYS A 195 1.64 -15.45 -22.05
CA CYS A 195 0.64 -15.12 -21.03
C CYS A 195 1.11 -14.04 -20.05
N ARG A 196 2.38 -13.65 -20.09
CA ARG A 196 2.94 -12.65 -19.19
C ARG A 196 2.91 -11.27 -19.81
N TYR A 197 2.32 -10.35 -19.08
CA TYR A 197 2.21 -8.94 -19.43
C TYR A 197 2.96 -8.07 -18.43
N GLU A 198 3.29 -6.86 -18.84
CA GLU A 198 3.93 -5.82 -18.02
C GLU A 198 3.43 -4.43 -18.41
N MET A 199 3.59 -3.46 -17.55
CA MET A 199 3.37 -2.04 -17.85
C MET A 199 4.64 -1.43 -18.46
N ARG A 200 4.50 -0.36 -19.26
CA ARG A 200 5.65 0.51 -19.53
C ARG A 200 6.19 1.05 -18.19
N PRO A 201 7.49 1.35 -18.10
CA PRO A 201 8.03 1.96 -16.91
C PRO A 201 7.25 3.21 -16.47
N GLU A 202 6.87 4.08 -17.41
CA GLU A 202 6.10 5.30 -17.13
C GLU A 202 4.71 4.99 -16.55
N ASP A 203 3.96 4.06 -17.17
CA ASP A 203 2.62 3.69 -16.70
C ASP A 203 2.70 3.00 -15.34
N HIS A 204 3.75 2.20 -15.11
CA HIS A 204 3.99 1.55 -13.82
C HIS A 204 4.35 2.59 -12.75
N TYR A 205 5.19 3.58 -13.08
CA TYR A 205 5.52 4.67 -12.18
C TYR A 205 4.27 5.46 -11.75
N VAL A 206 3.42 5.84 -12.72
CA VAL A 206 2.14 6.53 -12.44
C VAL A 206 1.25 5.68 -11.53
N PHE A 207 1.16 4.37 -11.78
CA PHE A 207 0.38 3.45 -10.94
C PHE A 207 0.95 3.33 -9.51
N LEU A 208 2.27 3.19 -9.37
CA LEU A 208 2.93 3.16 -8.06
C LEU A 208 2.69 4.47 -7.28
N PHE A 209 2.74 5.60 -7.98
CA PHE A 209 2.48 6.89 -7.36
C PHE A 209 1.02 7.04 -6.92
N ALA A 210 0.07 6.65 -7.75
CA ALA A 210 -1.35 6.60 -7.39
C ALA A 210 -1.61 5.68 -6.17
N HIS A 211 -0.96 4.52 -6.14
CA HIS A 211 -1.03 3.61 -5.00
C HIS A 211 -0.42 4.21 -3.72
N PHE A 212 0.71 4.90 -3.82
CA PHE A 212 1.31 5.63 -2.70
C PHE A 212 0.36 6.71 -2.18
N VAL A 213 -0.26 7.50 -3.05
CA VAL A 213 -1.25 8.52 -2.68
C VAL A 213 -2.44 7.90 -1.96
N LYS A 214 -2.93 6.73 -2.40
CA LYS A 214 -3.97 5.96 -1.70
C LYS A 214 -3.58 5.71 -0.23
N HIS A 215 -2.35 5.23 -0.01
CA HIS A 215 -1.84 5.00 1.35
C HIS A 215 -1.65 6.29 2.12
N PHE A 216 -1.04 7.30 1.53
CA PHE A 216 -0.77 8.58 2.17
C PHE A 216 -2.06 9.27 2.62
N ARG A 217 -3.09 9.31 1.77
CA ARG A 217 -4.44 9.82 2.10
C ARG A 217 -5.22 8.92 3.06
N GLY A 218 -4.97 7.61 3.04
CA GLY A 218 -5.69 6.62 3.83
C GLY A 218 -5.07 6.40 5.20
N VAL A 219 -4.43 5.27 5.35
CA VAL A 219 -3.84 4.81 6.63
C VAL A 219 -2.51 5.49 6.97
N GLY A 220 -1.89 6.13 6.01
CA GLY A 220 -0.53 6.68 6.10
C GLY A 220 0.45 5.88 5.26
N ALA A 221 1.59 6.48 4.96
CA ALA A 221 2.67 5.89 4.19
C ALA A 221 4.01 6.11 4.89
N GLY A 222 4.89 5.11 4.85
CA GLY A 222 6.24 5.18 5.42
C GLY A 222 7.30 5.51 4.36
N ILE A 223 8.56 5.58 4.82
CA ILE A 223 9.71 5.95 3.96
C ILE A 223 9.96 4.96 2.81
N LYS A 224 9.52 3.71 2.96
CA LYS A 224 9.69 2.66 1.95
C LYS A 224 9.17 3.08 0.57
N PHE A 225 8.05 3.81 0.49
CA PHE A 225 7.49 4.27 -0.78
C PHE A 225 8.40 5.26 -1.51
N VAL A 226 9.03 6.17 -0.78
CA VAL A 226 9.95 7.16 -1.37
C VAL A 226 11.26 6.49 -1.82
N ILE A 227 11.73 5.50 -1.07
CA ILE A 227 12.87 4.65 -1.46
C ILE A 227 12.53 3.89 -2.74
N ASP A 228 11.32 3.30 -2.85
CA ASP A 228 10.85 2.60 -4.05
C ASP A 228 10.89 3.53 -5.29
N PHE A 229 10.50 4.81 -5.17
CA PHE A 229 10.59 5.78 -6.29
C PHE A 229 12.02 6.08 -6.70
N HIS A 230 12.93 6.24 -5.74
CA HIS A 230 14.35 6.42 -6.04
C HIS A 230 14.90 5.21 -6.81
N VAL A 231 14.72 3.99 -6.29
CA VAL A 231 15.19 2.74 -6.92
C VAL A 231 14.57 2.55 -8.31
N PHE A 232 13.27 2.82 -8.45
CA PHE A 232 12.58 2.67 -9.73
C PHE A 232 13.14 3.63 -10.79
N ARG A 233 13.39 4.88 -10.43
CA ARG A 233 13.98 5.87 -11.33
C ARG A 233 15.42 5.53 -11.71
N GLN A 234 16.22 5.00 -10.78
CA GLN A 234 17.58 4.54 -11.06
C GLN A 234 17.58 3.34 -12.04
N ALA A 235 16.61 2.44 -11.91
CA ALA A 235 16.48 1.29 -12.80
C ALA A 235 15.95 1.65 -14.19
N HIS A 236 15.27 2.80 -14.34
CA HIS A 236 14.65 3.27 -15.58
C HIS A 236 15.03 4.74 -15.86
N PRO A 237 16.31 5.04 -16.12
CA PRO A 237 16.79 6.42 -16.28
C PRO A 237 16.19 7.15 -17.50
N ASP A 238 15.77 6.40 -18.53
CA ASP A 238 15.25 6.91 -19.80
C ASP A 238 13.73 7.12 -19.81
N MET A 239 13.05 7.01 -18.65
CA MET A 239 11.61 7.27 -18.57
C MET A 239 11.26 8.69 -19.04
N ASP A 240 10.18 8.80 -19.82
CA ASP A 240 9.60 10.08 -20.21
C ASP A 240 8.89 10.75 -19.02
N MET A 241 9.64 11.60 -18.31
CA MET A 241 9.14 12.33 -17.15
C MET A 241 8.05 13.36 -17.50
N ASP A 242 8.03 13.87 -18.73
CA ASP A 242 6.99 14.82 -19.18
C ASP A 242 5.66 14.06 -19.41
N TYR A 243 5.73 12.86 -19.96
CA TYR A 243 4.57 11.95 -20.01
C TYR A 243 4.04 11.67 -18.60
N ILE A 244 4.91 11.29 -17.67
CA ILE A 244 4.53 10.99 -16.28
C ILE A 244 3.85 12.20 -15.62
N ARG A 245 4.42 13.41 -15.75
CA ARG A 245 3.82 14.64 -15.24
C ARG A 245 2.46 14.90 -15.86
N GLY A 246 2.33 14.71 -17.17
CA GLY A 246 1.06 14.88 -17.88
C GLY A 246 -0.02 13.93 -17.37
N GLU A 247 0.30 12.65 -17.15
CA GLU A 247 -0.65 11.66 -16.61
C GLU A 247 -1.02 11.97 -15.15
N LEU A 248 -0.04 12.33 -14.32
CA LEU A 248 -0.30 12.72 -12.93
C LEU A 248 -1.10 14.02 -12.82
N ALA A 249 -0.93 14.97 -13.73
CA ALA A 249 -1.74 16.19 -13.80
C ALA A 249 -3.21 15.89 -14.13
N LYS A 250 -3.50 14.91 -15.01
CA LYS A 250 -4.87 14.44 -15.24
C LYS A 250 -5.50 13.88 -13.96
N LEU A 251 -4.71 13.22 -13.13
CA LEU A 251 -5.12 12.66 -11.84
C LEU A 251 -5.16 13.69 -10.70
N GLY A 252 -4.71 14.93 -10.93
CA GLY A 252 -4.59 15.98 -9.91
C GLY A 252 -3.52 15.66 -8.86
N LEU A 253 -2.47 14.95 -9.25
CA LEU A 253 -1.39 14.47 -8.38
C LEU A 253 -0.02 15.11 -8.69
N ASP A 254 0.04 15.99 -9.66
CA ASP A 254 1.26 16.64 -10.18
C ASP A 254 2.02 17.42 -9.10
N GLU A 255 1.33 18.23 -8.31
CA GLU A 255 1.97 19.04 -7.27
C GLU A 255 2.57 18.19 -6.15
N PHE A 256 1.81 17.21 -5.65
CA PHE A 256 2.33 16.29 -4.66
C PHE A 256 3.51 15.47 -5.20
N HIS A 257 3.46 15.08 -6.47
CA HIS A 257 4.56 14.38 -7.12
C HIS A 257 5.85 15.20 -7.13
N GLU A 258 5.78 16.50 -7.50
CA GLU A 258 6.94 17.38 -7.46
C GLU A 258 7.48 17.55 -6.02
N ASN A 259 6.61 17.62 -5.02
CA ASN A 259 7.03 17.66 -3.60
C ASN A 259 7.76 16.39 -3.18
N ILE A 260 7.29 15.22 -3.62
CA ILE A 260 7.97 13.93 -3.38
C ILE A 260 9.29 13.84 -4.14
N LEU A 261 9.36 14.31 -5.40
CA LEU A 261 10.63 14.32 -6.15
C LEU A 261 11.68 15.20 -5.46
N ARG A 262 11.31 16.38 -4.94
CA ARG A 262 12.21 17.22 -4.13
C ARG A 262 12.66 16.50 -2.87
N THR A 263 11.76 15.78 -2.20
CA THR A 263 12.10 14.96 -1.02
C THR A 263 13.09 13.84 -1.38
N VAL A 264 12.89 13.16 -2.52
CA VAL A 264 13.85 12.16 -3.04
C VAL A 264 15.21 12.81 -3.27
N ALA A 265 15.26 13.98 -3.89
CA ALA A 265 16.52 14.70 -4.15
C ALA A 265 17.24 15.10 -2.84
N VAL A 266 16.52 15.52 -1.81
CA VAL A 266 17.08 15.77 -0.47
C VAL A 266 17.63 14.50 0.17
N TRP A 267 16.96 13.37 0.00
CA TRP A 267 17.36 12.11 0.62
C TRP A 267 18.54 11.42 -0.11
N PHE A 268 18.64 11.57 -1.43
CA PHE A 268 19.57 10.77 -2.25
C PHE A 268 20.56 11.57 -3.10
N ASP A 269 20.25 12.85 -3.43
CA ASP A 269 21.02 13.64 -4.38
C ASP A 269 21.63 14.91 -3.73
N ASP A 270 21.70 14.94 -2.38
CA ASP A 270 22.28 16.04 -1.58
C ASP A 270 21.68 17.43 -1.85
N ALA A 271 20.43 17.48 -2.33
CA ALA A 271 19.70 18.72 -2.50
C ALA A 271 19.43 19.39 -1.13
N GLN A 272 19.35 20.73 -1.14
CA GLN A 272 19.07 21.49 0.07
C GLN A 272 17.61 21.28 0.49
N PRO A 273 17.33 20.97 1.78
CA PRO A 273 15.98 20.85 2.28
C PRO A 273 15.26 22.20 2.30
N ASP A 274 13.94 22.16 2.15
CA ASP A 274 13.02 23.27 2.37
C ASP A 274 11.93 22.86 3.37
N GLU A 275 11.06 23.79 3.74
CA GLU A 275 9.98 23.54 4.71
C GLU A 275 9.07 22.35 4.32
N MET A 276 8.74 22.24 3.01
CA MET A 276 7.91 21.15 2.50
C MET A 276 8.63 19.79 2.58
N THR A 277 9.89 19.72 2.18
CA THR A 277 10.67 18.48 2.23
C THR A 277 10.98 18.04 3.64
N ASP A 278 11.19 18.97 4.59
CA ASP A 278 11.32 18.67 6.02
C ASP A 278 9.98 18.15 6.59
N TYR A 279 8.86 18.79 6.27
CA TYR A 279 7.53 18.34 6.66
C TYR A 279 7.24 16.91 6.15
N LEU A 280 7.44 16.63 4.86
CA LEU A 280 7.22 15.32 4.26
C LEU A 280 8.15 14.27 4.86
N THR A 281 9.41 14.61 5.11
CA THR A 281 10.36 13.72 5.78
C THR A 281 9.85 13.33 7.18
N ASP A 282 9.52 14.30 8.02
CA ASP A 282 8.98 14.04 9.35
C ASP A 282 7.70 13.23 9.30
N ARG A 283 6.82 13.54 8.36
CA ARG A 283 5.55 12.86 8.17
C ARG A 283 5.72 11.38 7.80
N LEU A 284 6.62 11.07 6.87
CA LEU A 284 6.92 9.72 6.40
C LEU A 284 7.68 8.89 7.45
N PHE A 285 8.56 9.50 8.21
CA PHE A 285 9.30 8.84 9.30
C PHE A 285 8.41 8.51 10.50
N ASN A 286 7.44 9.37 10.81
CA ASN A 286 6.53 9.17 11.93
C ASN A 286 5.36 8.21 11.62
N ASN A 287 5.11 7.89 10.35
CA ASN A 287 4.13 6.87 9.95
C ASN A 287 4.76 5.47 9.94
N THR A 288 3.90 4.45 10.01
CA THR A 288 4.30 3.06 9.76
C THR A 288 3.80 2.61 8.38
N VAL A 289 4.38 1.55 7.83
CA VAL A 289 3.90 0.95 6.56
C VAL A 289 2.50 0.37 6.70
N PHE A 290 2.13 -0.09 7.91
CA PHE A 290 0.80 -0.62 8.21
C PHE A 290 -0.23 0.50 8.49
N GLY A 291 0.23 1.74 8.58
CA GLY A 291 -0.59 2.91 8.82
C GLY A 291 -1.09 3.07 10.24
N ASP A 292 -1.93 4.09 10.42
CA ASP A 292 -2.57 4.45 11.67
C ASP A 292 -4.09 4.31 11.53
N ARG A 293 -4.72 3.50 12.40
CA ARG A 293 -6.17 3.29 12.42
C ARG A 293 -6.93 4.59 12.62
N GLN A 294 -6.43 5.47 13.48
CA GLN A 294 -7.05 6.78 13.72
C GLN A 294 -7.07 7.61 12.43
N ARG A 295 -5.92 7.66 11.73
CA ARG A 295 -5.82 8.35 10.44
C ARG A 295 -6.77 7.78 9.39
N ALA A 296 -6.91 6.45 9.32
CA ALA A 296 -7.87 5.81 8.42
C ALA A 296 -9.30 6.28 8.67
N LEU A 297 -9.71 6.39 9.94
CA LEU A 297 -11.03 6.86 10.33
C LEU A 297 -11.26 8.34 9.97
N VAL A 298 -10.26 9.19 10.21
CA VAL A 298 -10.32 10.63 9.86
C VAL A 298 -10.37 10.81 8.34
N SER A 299 -9.56 10.06 7.59
CA SER A 299 -9.56 10.06 6.13
C SER A 299 -10.92 9.64 5.55
N GLU A 300 -11.53 8.60 6.12
CA GLU A 300 -12.87 8.17 5.71
C GLU A 300 -13.94 9.25 6.00
N ALA A 301 -13.87 9.88 7.17
CA ALA A 301 -14.74 10.99 7.54
C ALA A 301 -14.57 12.18 6.58
N TYR A 302 -13.34 12.53 6.24
CA TYR A 302 -13.04 13.57 5.26
C TYR A 302 -13.61 13.25 3.88
N ARG A 303 -13.43 12.02 3.36
CA ARG A 303 -14.00 11.61 2.06
C ARG A 303 -15.53 11.72 2.05
N ARG A 304 -16.19 11.30 3.12
CA ARG A 304 -17.64 11.41 3.27
C ARG A 304 -18.09 12.87 3.30
N THR A 305 -17.41 13.74 4.04
CA THR A 305 -17.69 15.18 4.08
C THR A 305 -17.56 15.81 2.69
N LYS A 306 -16.50 15.49 1.96
CA LYS A 306 -16.26 15.99 0.59
C LYS A 306 -17.34 15.52 -0.39
N ALA A 307 -17.81 14.28 -0.27
CA ALA A 307 -18.90 13.75 -1.09
C ALA A 307 -20.25 14.42 -0.76
N GLU A 308 -20.53 14.69 0.53
CA GLU A 308 -21.73 15.42 0.98
C GLU A 308 -21.72 16.88 0.49
N GLU A 309 -20.59 17.55 0.54
CA GLU A 309 -20.40 18.92 0.01
C GLU A 309 -20.65 18.97 -1.50
N ALA A 310 -20.14 17.98 -2.24
CA ALA A 310 -20.38 17.84 -3.69
C ALA A 310 -21.86 17.56 -4.03
N GLY A 311 -22.57 16.82 -3.16
CA GLY A 311 -24.00 16.51 -3.28
C GLY A 311 -24.95 17.59 -2.73
N GLY A 312 -24.43 18.71 -2.21
CA GLY A 312 -25.22 19.84 -1.70
C GLY A 312 -25.95 19.57 -0.36
N LYS A 313 -25.61 18.50 0.36
CA LYS A 313 -26.20 18.14 1.65
C LYS A 313 -25.12 17.90 2.70
N ARG A 314 -25.02 18.81 3.65
CA ARG A 314 -24.13 18.65 4.82
C ARG A 314 -24.90 17.95 5.94
N ALA A 315 -24.53 16.71 6.26
CA ALA A 315 -25.14 15.99 7.38
C ALA A 315 -24.62 16.53 8.72
N SER A 316 -25.51 16.69 9.72
CA SER A 316 -25.12 17.10 11.07
C SER A 316 -24.37 15.98 11.79
N ASP A 317 -23.54 16.31 12.79
CA ASP A 317 -22.79 15.32 13.59
C ASP A 317 -23.71 14.29 14.26
N SER A 318 -24.90 14.70 14.67
CA SER A 318 -25.92 13.79 15.22
C SER A 318 -26.42 12.78 14.17
N THR A 319 -26.54 13.18 12.91
CA THR A 319 -26.94 12.31 11.80
C THR A 319 -25.81 11.31 11.46
N ARG A 320 -24.56 11.76 11.49
CA ARG A 320 -23.37 10.91 11.29
C ARG A 320 -23.24 9.86 12.41
N ARG A 321 -23.44 10.27 13.67
CA ARG A 321 -23.46 9.39 14.84
C ARG A 321 -24.54 8.31 14.74
N ARG A 322 -25.78 8.71 14.42
CA ARG A 322 -26.91 7.77 14.23
C ARG A 322 -26.63 6.78 13.10
N ARG A 323 -26.02 7.21 12.01
CA ARG A 323 -25.70 6.35 10.88
C ARG A 323 -24.66 5.28 11.23
N LYS A 324 -23.58 5.63 11.95
CA LYS A 324 -22.57 4.67 12.41
C LYS A 324 -23.16 3.65 13.38
N TRP A 325 -23.99 4.10 14.31
CA TRP A 325 -24.73 3.20 15.19
C TRP A 325 -25.65 2.27 14.39
N PHE A 326 -26.32 2.78 13.38
CA PHE A 326 -27.15 1.95 12.50
C PHE A 326 -26.31 0.92 11.74
N GLU A 327 -25.19 1.30 11.16
CA GLU A 327 -24.25 0.41 10.45
C GLU A 327 -23.65 -0.66 11.37
N LEU A 328 -23.45 -0.38 12.66
CA LEU A 328 -22.97 -1.37 13.64
C LEU A 328 -23.96 -2.50 13.82
N PHE A 329 -25.26 -2.21 13.91
CA PHE A 329 -26.30 -3.19 14.18
C PHE A 329 -26.90 -3.80 12.90
N PHE A 330 -27.02 -3.01 11.82
CA PHE A 330 -27.72 -3.36 10.59
C PHE A 330 -26.77 -3.45 9.40
N LEU A 331 -25.95 -4.51 9.39
CA LEU A 331 -25.08 -4.78 8.25
C LEU A 331 -25.90 -5.14 7.00
N PRO A 332 -25.41 -4.77 5.79
CA PRO A 332 -26.05 -5.15 4.55
C PRO A 332 -26.10 -6.68 4.38
N TYR A 333 -27.04 -7.16 3.58
CA TYR A 333 -27.23 -8.59 3.35
C TYR A 333 -25.95 -9.29 2.88
N SER A 334 -25.13 -8.63 2.07
CA SER A 334 -23.84 -9.15 1.58
C SER A 334 -22.88 -9.54 2.74
N ALA A 335 -22.76 -8.71 3.77
CA ALA A 335 -21.94 -8.98 4.93
C ALA A 335 -22.61 -9.96 5.92
N MET A 336 -23.95 -9.91 6.02
CA MET A 336 -24.67 -10.79 6.92
C MET A 336 -24.67 -12.25 6.45
N LYS A 337 -24.77 -12.53 5.13
CA LYS A 337 -24.72 -13.89 4.58
C LYS A 337 -23.35 -14.57 4.77
N GLU A 338 -22.28 -13.80 4.83
CA GLU A 338 -20.92 -14.32 5.12
C GLU A 338 -20.81 -14.78 6.57
N LYS A 339 -21.30 -13.95 7.50
CA LYS A 339 -21.31 -14.29 8.93
C LYS A 339 -22.33 -15.37 9.29
N TYR A 340 -23.48 -15.41 8.61
CA TYR A 340 -24.59 -16.34 8.86
C TYR A 340 -25.00 -17.05 7.56
N PRO A 341 -24.33 -18.17 7.21
CA PRO A 341 -24.55 -18.89 5.94
C PRO A 341 -26.02 -19.32 5.68
N VAL A 342 -26.82 -19.46 6.72
CA VAL A 342 -28.25 -19.79 6.61
C VAL A 342 -29.01 -18.73 5.80
N LEU A 343 -28.55 -17.47 5.81
CA LEU A 343 -29.16 -16.38 5.04
C LEU A 343 -29.01 -16.56 3.52
N VAL A 344 -28.04 -17.35 3.06
CA VAL A 344 -27.92 -17.67 1.62
C VAL A 344 -29.15 -18.44 1.15
N ARG A 345 -29.71 -19.31 2.02
CA ARG A 345 -30.91 -20.11 1.70
C ARG A 345 -32.22 -19.43 2.10
N TRP A 346 -32.19 -18.57 3.12
CA TRP A 346 -33.38 -17.95 3.73
C TRP A 346 -33.12 -16.47 3.98
N ALA A 347 -33.01 -15.67 2.89
CA ALA A 347 -32.75 -14.21 2.98
C ALA A 347 -33.81 -13.45 3.77
N ILE A 348 -35.06 -13.94 3.82
CA ILE A 348 -36.17 -13.37 4.57
C ILE A 348 -35.89 -13.31 6.10
N LEU A 349 -34.97 -14.12 6.61
CA LEU A 349 -34.57 -14.13 8.00
C LEU A 349 -33.59 -13.00 8.37
N LEU A 350 -33.17 -12.17 7.44
CA LEU A 350 -32.21 -11.08 7.69
C LEU A 350 -32.59 -10.19 8.88
N PRO A 351 -33.86 -9.73 9.06
CA PRO A 351 -34.24 -8.93 10.23
C PRO A 351 -34.03 -9.67 11.56
N LEU A 352 -34.29 -10.97 11.61
CA LEU A 352 -34.07 -11.78 12.80
C LEU A 352 -32.56 -11.86 13.14
N PHE A 353 -31.72 -12.02 12.13
CA PHE A 353 -30.27 -12.09 12.34
C PHE A 353 -29.65 -10.74 12.70
N TRP A 354 -30.27 -9.61 12.37
CA TRP A 354 -29.90 -8.31 12.93
C TRP A 354 -30.16 -8.25 14.44
N ILE A 355 -31.25 -8.83 14.93
CA ILE A 355 -31.55 -8.91 16.36
C ILE A 355 -30.53 -9.83 17.04
N VAL A 356 -30.27 -11.02 16.49
CA VAL A 356 -29.25 -11.95 17.01
C VAL A 356 -27.88 -11.25 17.11
N ARG A 357 -27.49 -10.52 16.07
CA ARG A 357 -26.24 -9.75 16.06
C ARG A 357 -26.25 -8.64 17.12
N GLY A 358 -27.37 -7.95 17.28
CA GLY A 358 -27.53 -6.90 18.31
C GLY A 358 -27.32 -7.47 19.72
N VAL A 359 -27.91 -8.62 20.01
CA VAL A 359 -27.71 -9.33 21.27
C VAL A 359 -26.25 -9.77 21.43
N ASP A 360 -25.66 -10.34 20.38
CA ASP A 360 -24.24 -10.77 20.36
C ASP A 360 -23.29 -9.58 20.68
N ILE A 361 -23.52 -8.42 20.07
CA ILE A 361 -22.72 -7.21 20.33
C ILE A 361 -22.90 -6.70 21.76
N LEU A 362 -24.13 -6.65 22.25
CA LEU A 362 -24.44 -6.08 23.58
C LEU A 362 -23.92 -6.96 24.74
N PHE A 363 -23.94 -8.29 24.60
CA PHE A 363 -23.63 -9.20 25.69
C PHE A 363 -22.24 -9.83 25.58
N PHE A 364 -21.73 -10.07 24.37
CA PHE A 364 -20.49 -10.82 24.18
C PHE A 364 -19.35 -10.00 23.51
N HIS A 365 -19.68 -8.87 22.86
CA HIS A 365 -18.71 -8.06 22.14
C HIS A 365 -18.84 -6.57 22.45
N ARG A 366 -18.97 -6.26 23.74
CA ARG A 366 -19.10 -4.88 24.23
C ARG A 366 -17.95 -3.96 23.79
N ASN A 367 -16.76 -4.53 23.64
CA ASN A 367 -15.57 -3.84 23.12
C ASN A 367 -15.82 -3.18 21.74
N ARG A 368 -16.72 -3.72 20.92
CA ARG A 368 -17.09 -3.10 19.64
C ARG A 368 -17.91 -1.81 19.81
N ILE A 369 -18.64 -1.70 20.90
CA ILE A 369 -19.36 -0.46 21.25
C ILE A 369 -18.36 0.59 21.73
N ASP A 370 -17.42 0.17 22.58
CA ASP A 370 -16.36 1.03 23.07
C ASP A 370 -15.46 1.46 21.92
N ASP A 371 -15.06 0.57 21.01
CA ASP A 371 -14.33 0.86 19.77
C ASP A 371 -15.06 1.89 18.88
N VAL A 372 -16.39 1.81 18.78
CA VAL A 372 -17.19 2.78 17.99
C VAL A 372 -17.26 4.14 18.71
N ASN A 373 -17.44 4.14 20.03
CA ASN A 373 -17.45 5.38 20.81
C ASN A 373 -16.08 6.06 20.78
N ASP A 374 -15.01 5.34 21.04
CA ASP A 374 -13.63 5.85 20.96
C ASP A 374 -13.31 6.37 19.56
N SER A 375 -13.74 5.64 18.52
CA SER A 375 -13.60 6.08 17.13
C SER A 375 -14.41 7.38 16.85
N MET A 376 -15.56 7.57 17.50
CA MET A 376 -16.36 8.78 17.33
C MET A 376 -15.80 9.98 18.11
N GLU A 377 -15.20 9.76 19.28
CA GLU A 377 -14.51 10.81 20.03
C GLU A 377 -13.24 11.26 19.31
N GLN A 378 -12.55 10.33 18.66
CA GLN A 378 -11.34 10.60 17.89
C GLN A 378 -11.61 11.30 16.54
N ILE A 379 -12.84 11.20 15.99
CA ILE A 379 -13.25 11.92 14.76
C ILE A 379 -13.94 13.23 15.15
N SER A 380 -13.15 14.16 15.68
CA SER A 380 -13.63 15.54 15.85
C SER A 380 -13.63 16.28 14.50
N GLN A 381 -14.47 17.33 14.39
CA GLN A 381 -14.43 18.21 13.22
C GLN A 381 -13.03 18.82 13.05
N GLU A 382 -12.37 19.15 14.15
CA GLU A 382 -10.99 19.66 14.19
C GLU A 382 -10.00 18.67 13.54
N SER A 383 -10.12 17.35 13.82
CA SER A 383 -9.26 16.33 13.19
C SER A 383 -9.50 16.23 11.68
N VAL A 384 -10.73 16.38 11.23
CA VAL A 384 -11.09 16.38 9.80
C VAL A 384 -10.59 17.65 9.11
N ASP A 385 -10.68 18.80 9.78
CA ASP A 385 -10.20 20.08 9.25
C ASP A 385 -8.66 20.09 9.18
N ALA A 386 -7.97 19.60 10.22
CA ALA A 386 -6.51 19.43 10.20
C ALA A 386 -6.04 18.48 9.09
N PHE A 387 -6.77 17.38 8.88
CA PHE A 387 -6.49 16.47 7.77
C PHE A 387 -6.69 17.14 6.40
N ARG A 388 -7.73 17.98 6.25
CA ARG A 388 -7.98 18.77 5.04
C ARG A 388 -6.83 19.74 4.78
N GLU A 389 -6.38 20.45 5.83
CA GLU A 389 -5.24 21.37 5.74
C GLU A 389 -3.96 20.64 5.32
N GLU A 390 -3.69 19.46 5.88
CA GLU A 390 -2.55 18.62 5.48
C GLU A 390 -2.63 18.25 3.99
N ILE A 391 -3.78 17.75 3.53
CA ILE A 391 -3.99 17.35 2.13
C ILE A 391 -3.80 18.52 1.17
N ASN A 392 -4.29 19.70 1.55
CA ASN A 392 -4.10 20.93 0.78
C ASN A 392 -2.63 21.37 0.78
N TYR A 393 -1.99 21.35 1.95
CA TYR A 393 -0.60 21.79 2.11
C TYR A 393 0.37 20.99 1.24
N VAL A 394 0.18 19.67 1.18
CA VAL A 394 1.05 18.81 0.36
C VAL A 394 0.70 18.79 -1.13
N GLY A 395 -0.39 19.45 -1.57
CA GLY A 395 -0.81 19.52 -2.97
C GLY A 395 -1.68 18.33 -3.44
N LEU A 396 -2.47 17.74 -2.54
CA LEU A 396 -3.37 16.62 -2.85
C LEU A 396 -4.86 16.99 -2.90
N ASP A 397 -5.21 18.27 -2.89
CA ASP A 397 -6.59 18.76 -2.92
C ASP A 397 -7.14 18.93 -4.34
N LYS A 398 -6.28 18.93 -5.36
CA LYS A 398 -6.68 19.07 -6.76
C LYS A 398 -7.66 17.97 -7.17
N LYS A 399 -8.67 18.37 -7.95
CA LYS A 399 -9.61 17.40 -8.55
C LYS A 399 -9.01 16.79 -9.80
N MET A 400 -9.30 15.51 -10.01
CA MET A 400 -9.11 14.89 -11.31
C MET A 400 -9.77 15.71 -12.42
N GLN A 401 -9.08 15.82 -13.55
CA GLN A 401 -9.68 16.35 -14.77
C GLN A 401 -10.76 15.36 -15.26
N PRO A 402 -11.86 15.83 -15.89
CA PRO A 402 -12.80 14.95 -16.53
C PRO A 402 -12.08 14.10 -17.58
N ILE A 403 -11.93 12.80 -17.31
CA ILE A 403 -11.29 11.86 -18.23
C ILE A 403 -12.41 11.29 -19.10
N SER A 404 -12.31 11.50 -20.40
CA SER A 404 -13.11 10.72 -21.34
C SER A 404 -12.72 9.26 -21.15
N PRO A 405 -13.68 8.31 -20.99
CA PRO A 405 -13.36 6.91 -20.92
C PRO A 405 -12.46 6.57 -22.12
N GLN A 406 -11.22 6.16 -21.85
CA GLN A 406 -10.33 5.74 -22.92
C GLN A 406 -11.05 4.58 -23.63
N LYS A 407 -11.41 4.80 -24.89
CA LYS A 407 -12.00 3.75 -25.73
C LYS A 407 -10.96 2.64 -25.80
N HIS A 408 -11.22 1.57 -25.07
CA HIS A 408 -10.49 0.33 -25.22
C HIS A 408 -10.77 -0.16 -26.63
N GLU A 409 -9.84 0.08 -27.56
CA GLU A 409 -9.83 -0.68 -28.82
C GLU A 409 -9.63 -2.15 -28.43
N LYS A 410 -10.60 -2.96 -28.88
CA LYS A 410 -10.71 -4.39 -28.62
C LYS A 410 -9.57 -5.18 -29.22
#